data_fba37a7d5b7aca2ebc41306f96816144
#
_entry.id   fba37a7d5b7aca2ebc41306f96816144
#
_cell.length_a   1.000
_cell.length_b   1.000
_cell.length_c   1.000
_cell.angle_alpha   90.00
_cell.angle_beta   90.00
_cell.angle_gamma   90.00
#
_symmetry.space_group_name_H-M   'P 1'
#
loop_
_entity.id
_entity.type
_entity.pdbx_description
1 polymer ?
#
loop_
_entity_poly.entity_id
_entity_poly.type
_entity_poly.pdbx_seq_one_letter_code
_entity_poly.pdbx_strand_id
1 'polypeptide(L)'
;NPRIQVEHTVTEEITGIDIVQAQILIAEGYALNSKEINIQSQDDIHVNGYSIQTRVTTEDPANNFLPDTGKISVYRSGSGNGMRLDGGNAYTGAEILPYYDSLLVKLISHDRTFEGAVHKSLRALKEMRVRGIKTNIPFLVNVLNHPVFVSGKCYTTFIEETPELFDLQKSQDRATKI
;
A
#
# COMPACT_ATOMS: atom_id res chain seq x y z
N ASN A 1 0.97 13.70 -16.25
CA ASN A 1 1.96 13.67 -15.17
C ASN A 1 3.36 13.54 -15.74
N PRO A 2 4.34 14.33 -15.29
CA PRO A 2 5.70 14.27 -15.81
C PRO A 2 6.54 13.13 -15.19
N ARG A 3 5.98 12.36 -14.27
CA ARG A 3 6.61 11.23 -13.60
C ARG A 3 5.61 10.13 -13.25
N ILE A 4 6.13 8.95 -12.95
CA ILE A 4 5.31 7.86 -12.42
C ILE A 4 4.73 8.24 -11.05
N GLN A 5 3.49 7.85 -10.81
CA GLN A 5 2.78 8.11 -9.56
C GLN A 5 2.88 6.89 -8.62
N VAL A 6 2.67 7.11 -7.33
CA VAL A 6 2.79 6.03 -6.33
C VAL A 6 1.81 4.89 -6.59
N GLU A 7 0.63 5.20 -7.13
CA GLU A 7 -0.45 4.27 -7.43
C GLU A 7 -0.22 3.40 -8.68
N HIS A 8 0.91 3.54 -9.41
CA HIS A 8 1.22 2.70 -10.58
C HIS A 8 1.08 1.21 -10.31
N THR A 9 1.37 0.80 -9.08
CA THR A 9 1.40 -0.61 -8.68
C THR A 9 0.04 -1.30 -8.81
N VAL A 10 -1.09 -0.60 -8.59
CA VAL A 10 -2.41 -1.21 -8.77
C VAL A 10 -2.70 -1.47 -10.24
N THR A 11 -2.25 -0.59 -11.12
CA THR A 11 -2.36 -0.79 -12.57
C THR A 11 -1.49 -1.96 -13.03
N GLU A 12 -0.27 -2.05 -12.53
CA GLU A 12 0.64 -3.17 -12.83
C GLU A 12 0.06 -4.51 -12.41
N GLU A 13 -0.54 -4.58 -11.20
CA GLU A 13 -1.14 -5.83 -10.69
C GLU A 13 -2.34 -6.31 -11.51
N ILE A 14 -3.19 -5.41 -12.00
CA ILE A 14 -4.38 -5.80 -12.77
C ILE A 14 -4.12 -5.98 -14.26
N THR A 15 -3.03 -5.42 -14.80
CA THR A 15 -2.70 -5.51 -16.24
C THR A 15 -1.54 -6.45 -16.53
N GLY A 16 -0.68 -6.72 -15.54
CA GLY A 16 0.57 -7.46 -15.72
C GLY A 16 1.64 -6.68 -16.50
N ILE A 17 1.46 -5.36 -16.70
CA ILE A 17 2.41 -4.51 -17.42
C ILE A 17 3.31 -3.80 -16.41
N ASP A 18 4.63 -3.97 -16.53
CA ASP A 18 5.62 -3.20 -15.77
C ASP A 18 5.75 -1.79 -16.35
N ILE A 19 5.07 -0.82 -15.70
CA ILE A 19 5.02 0.56 -16.16
C ILE A 19 6.40 1.23 -15.99
N VAL A 20 7.14 0.89 -14.95
CA VAL A 20 8.48 1.46 -14.69
C VAL A 20 9.46 0.99 -15.77
N GLN A 21 9.47 -0.31 -16.06
CA GLN A 21 10.28 -0.86 -17.13
C GLN A 21 9.92 -0.25 -18.48
N ALA A 22 8.62 -0.15 -18.78
CA ALA A 22 8.14 0.45 -20.02
C ALA A 22 8.61 1.90 -20.17
N GLN A 23 8.57 2.70 -19.10
CA GLN A 23 9.09 4.08 -19.13
C GLN A 23 10.57 4.15 -19.44
N ILE A 24 11.38 3.27 -18.85
CA ILE A 24 12.83 3.20 -19.09
C ILE A 24 13.10 2.85 -20.55
N LEU A 25 12.43 1.82 -21.07
CA LEU A 25 12.59 1.39 -22.47
C LEU A 25 12.15 2.48 -23.46
N ILE A 26 11.05 3.18 -23.18
CA ILE A 26 10.63 4.32 -24.01
C ILE A 26 11.69 5.44 -23.99
N ALA A 27 12.28 5.73 -22.84
CA ALA A 27 13.35 6.73 -22.74
C ALA A 27 14.62 6.29 -23.51
N GLU A 28 14.86 5.00 -23.65
CA GLU A 28 15.92 4.43 -24.49
C GLU A 28 15.56 4.42 -25.99
N GLY A 29 14.35 4.80 -26.38
CA GLY A 29 13.91 4.93 -27.76
C GLY A 29 13.06 3.76 -28.28
N TYR A 30 12.70 2.80 -27.45
CA TYR A 30 11.80 1.71 -27.84
C TYR A 30 10.37 2.20 -28.00
N ALA A 31 9.67 1.72 -29.02
CA ALA A 31 8.26 1.96 -29.20
C ALA A 31 7.42 0.99 -28.35
N LEU A 32 6.17 1.34 -28.03
CA LEU A 32 5.26 0.49 -27.26
C LEU A 32 5.07 -0.90 -27.91
N ASN A 33 5.06 -0.96 -29.24
CA ASN A 33 4.91 -2.20 -30.00
C ASN A 33 6.24 -2.93 -30.26
N SER A 34 7.35 -2.48 -29.67
CA SER A 34 8.61 -3.21 -29.74
C SER A 34 8.51 -4.55 -29.01
N LYS A 35 9.41 -5.48 -29.32
CA LYS A 35 9.45 -6.81 -28.66
C LYS A 35 9.68 -6.71 -27.16
N GLU A 36 10.37 -5.67 -26.71
CA GLU A 36 10.76 -5.45 -25.33
C GLU A 36 9.57 -5.01 -24.46
N ILE A 37 8.64 -4.21 -25.01
CA ILE A 37 7.44 -3.73 -24.29
C ILE A 37 6.21 -4.55 -24.66
N ASN A 38 6.08 -4.93 -25.94
CA ASN A 38 5.07 -5.84 -26.49
C ASN A 38 3.61 -5.40 -26.28
N ILE A 39 3.31 -4.11 -26.47
CA ILE A 39 1.95 -3.57 -26.48
C ILE A 39 1.66 -3.09 -27.91
N GLN A 40 0.93 -3.88 -28.69
CA GLN A 40 0.63 -3.57 -30.10
C GLN A 40 -0.53 -2.58 -30.22
N SER A 41 -1.52 -2.70 -29.33
CA SER A 41 -2.73 -1.86 -29.31
C SER A 41 -3.31 -1.73 -27.90
N GLN A 42 -4.31 -0.89 -27.74
CA GLN A 42 -5.05 -0.79 -26.48
C GLN A 42 -5.77 -2.10 -26.12
N ASP A 43 -6.12 -2.92 -27.10
CA ASP A 43 -6.85 -4.18 -26.90
C ASP A 43 -5.96 -5.28 -26.27
N ASP A 44 -4.63 -5.11 -26.30
CA ASP A 44 -3.68 -6.02 -25.64
C ASP A 44 -3.65 -5.83 -24.12
N ILE A 45 -4.21 -4.72 -23.65
CA ILE A 45 -4.22 -4.41 -22.22
C ILE A 45 -5.49 -4.97 -21.58
N HIS A 46 -5.36 -6.13 -20.98
CA HIS A 46 -6.44 -6.81 -20.30
C HIS A 46 -6.44 -6.50 -18.81
N VAL A 47 -7.58 -6.05 -18.29
CA VAL A 47 -7.76 -5.84 -16.85
C VAL A 47 -8.23 -7.14 -16.20
N ASN A 48 -7.45 -7.65 -15.24
CA ASN A 48 -7.74 -8.87 -14.52
C ASN A 48 -7.95 -8.59 -13.02
N GLY A 49 -9.19 -8.72 -12.56
CA GLY A 49 -9.54 -8.58 -11.15
C GLY A 49 -9.44 -7.15 -10.61
N TYR A 50 -9.11 -7.05 -9.33
CA TYR A 50 -9.08 -5.82 -8.55
C TYR A 50 -7.79 -5.74 -7.74
N SER A 51 -7.25 -4.54 -7.60
CA SER A 51 -6.08 -4.32 -6.77
C SER A 51 -6.28 -3.12 -5.84
N ILE A 52 -5.77 -3.22 -4.63
CA ILE A 52 -5.81 -2.17 -3.61
C ILE A 52 -4.39 -1.93 -3.11
N GLN A 53 -3.97 -0.67 -3.14
CA GLN A 53 -2.71 -0.25 -2.52
C GLN A 53 -2.97 0.48 -1.21
N THR A 54 -2.27 0.07 -0.16
CA THR A 54 -2.16 0.79 1.10
C THR A 54 -0.73 1.27 1.32
N ARG A 55 -0.58 2.54 1.71
CA ARG A 55 0.73 3.11 2.09
C ARG A 55 0.88 2.99 3.60
N VAL A 56 1.72 2.09 4.05
CA VAL A 56 2.06 1.99 5.47
C VAL A 56 3.14 3.01 5.78
N THR A 57 2.83 3.96 6.67
CA THR A 57 3.68 5.09 7.01
C THR A 57 3.96 5.15 8.50
N THR A 58 5.00 5.90 8.89
CA THR A 58 5.33 6.20 10.28
C THR A 58 4.59 7.43 10.80
N GLU A 59 3.37 7.60 10.40
CA GLU A 59 2.49 8.69 10.82
C GLU A 59 1.54 8.24 11.90
N ASP A 60 1.29 9.10 12.89
CA ASP A 60 0.34 8.86 13.98
C ASP A 60 -1.05 9.44 13.65
N PRO A 61 -2.04 8.62 13.24
CA PRO A 61 -3.36 9.12 12.90
C PRO A 61 -4.09 9.76 14.10
N ALA A 62 -3.76 9.34 15.33
CA ALA A 62 -4.32 9.94 16.56
C ALA A 62 -3.79 11.36 16.82
N ASN A 63 -2.72 11.76 16.13
CA ASN A 63 -2.07 13.05 16.26
C ASN A 63 -1.93 13.76 14.90
N ASN A 64 -3.04 13.87 14.17
CA ASN A 64 -3.13 14.53 12.87
C ASN A 64 -2.07 14.06 11.85
N PHE A 65 -1.75 12.77 11.84
CA PHE A 65 -0.73 12.17 10.96
C PHE A 65 0.67 12.80 11.11
N LEU A 66 0.99 13.32 12.28
CA LEU A 66 2.37 13.77 12.52
C LEU A 66 3.33 12.59 12.38
N PRO A 67 4.44 12.77 11.65
CA PRO A 67 5.48 11.75 11.53
C PRO A 67 6.03 11.34 12.90
N ASP A 68 6.08 10.03 13.16
CA ASP A 68 6.77 9.47 14.32
C ASP A 68 8.20 9.08 13.92
N THR A 69 9.12 9.26 14.83
CA THR A 69 10.56 9.01 14.62
C THR A 69 11.10 8.05 15.66
N GLY A 70 12.15 7.34 15.32
CA GLY A 70 12.76 6.38 16.24
C GLY A 70 13.37 5.20 15.51
N LYS A 71 13.71 4.16 16.27
CA LYS A 71 14.33 2.94 15.75
C LYS A 71 13.30 1.81 15.66
N ILE A 72 13.19 1.21 14.49
CA ILE A 72 12.36 0.03 14.29
C ILE A 72 13.00 -1.17 15.00
N SER A 73 12.40 -1.63 16.09
CA SER A 73 12.89 -2.79 16.84
C SER A 73 12.47 -4.14 16.25
N VAL A 74 11.30 -4.17 15.59
CA VAL A 74 10.79 -5.34 14.87
C VAL A 74 10.12 -4.87 13.58
N TYR A 75 10.48 -5.50 12.46
CA TYR A 75 9.76 -5.37 11.20
C TYR A 75 9.46 -6.76 10.63
N ARG A 76 8.19 -7.03 10.37
CA ARG A 76 7.71 -8.22 9.68
C ARG A 76 6.50 -7.84 8.83
N SER A 77 6.54 -8.18 7.56
CA SER A 77 5.43 -7.98 6.62
C SER A 77 4.56 -9.22 6.49
N GLY A 78 3.30 -9.03 6.11
CA GLY A 78 2.45 -10.09 5.58
C GLY A 78 2.83 -10.40 4.14
N SER A 79 2.66 -11.65 3.71
CA SER A 79 2.96 -12.09 2.35
C SER A 79 1.96 -13.16 1.90
N GLY A 80 2.12 -13.68 0.69
CA GLY A 80 1.31 -14.77 0.14
C GLY A 80 0.71 -14.43 -1.23
N ASN A 81 -0.14 -15.32 -1.72
CA ASN A 81 -0.75 -15.17 -3.03
C ASN A 81 -1.57 -13.88 -3.16
N GLY A 82 -1.31 -13.12 -4.22
CA GLY A 82 -1.97 -11.84 -4.48
C GLY A 82 -1.52 -10.72 -3.55
N MET A 83 -0.31 -10.82 -2.99
CA MET A 83 0.31 -9.78 -2.18
C MET A 83 1.65 -9.37 -2.80
N ARG A 84 1.77 -8.08 -3.08
CA ARG A 84 3.01 -7.42 -3.48
C ARG A 84 3.41 -6.39 -2.43
N LEU A 85 4.69 -6.30 -2.16
CA LEU A 85 5.28 -5.33 -1.25
C LEU A 85 6.35 -4.54 -2.01
N ASP A 86 6.13 -3.25 -2.14
CA ASP A 86 7.15 -2.32 -2.61
C ASP A 86 7.75 -1.61 -1.40
N GLY A 87 8.90 -2.10 -0.96
CA GLY A 87 9.58 -1.63 0.24
C GLY A 87 10.19 -0.25 0.07
N GLY A 88 10.11 0.54 1.14
CA GLY A 88 10.94 1.70 1.38
C GLY A 88 12.11 1.33 2.30
N ASN A 89 12.40 2.16 3.29
CA ASN A 89 13.50 1.98 4.24
C ASN A 89 13.13 1.14 5.48
N ALA A 90 12.15 0.24 5.36
CA ALA A 90 11.63 -0.52 6.50
C ALA A 90 12.35 -1.86 6.67
N TYR A 91 13.16 -1.96 7.70
CA TYR A 91 13.79 -3.20 8.18
C TYR A 91 14.05 -3.12 9.70
N THR A 92 14.21 -4.27 10.33
CA THR A 92 14.55 -4.31 11.76
C THR A 92 15.91 -3.64 12.01
N GLY A 93 15.92 -2.63 12.85
CA GLY A 93 17.11 -1.82 13.15
C GLY A 93 17.16 -0.50 12.38
N ALA A 94 16.28 -0.27 11.39
CA ALA A 94 16.22 1.01 10.68
C ALA A 94 15.91 2.17 11.62
N GLU A 95 16.58 3.29 11.40
CA GLU A 95 16.34 4.54 12.11
C GLU A 95 15.50 5.47 11.21
N ILE A 96 14.34 5.85 11.72
CA ILE A 96 13.40 6.73 11.04
C ILE A 96 13.63 8.15 11.52
N LEU A 97 14.04 9.00 10.59
CA LEU A 97 14.38 10.40 10.82
C LEU A 97 13.26 11.32 10.27
N PRO A 98 13.07 12.50 10.85
CA PRO A 98 12.02 13.43 10.44
C PRO A 98 12.29 14.12 9.10
N TYR A 99 13.45 13.91 8.51
CA TYR A 99 13.91 14.62 7.29
C TYR A 99 13.57 13.88 5.99
N TYR A 100 13.08 12.66 6.07
CA TYR A 100 12.76 11.81 4.93
C TYR A 100 11.28 11.43 4.92
N ASP A 101 10.84 10.87 3.79
CA ASP A 101 9.47 10.36 3.63
C ASP A 101 9.13 9.33 4.73
N SER A 102 7.93 9.45 5.27
CA SER A 102 7.38 8.56 6.29
C SER A 102 7.01 7.17 5.77
N LEU A 103 7.08 6.95 4.45
CA LEU A 103 6.67 5.70 3.81
C LEU A 103 7.58 4.52 4.21
N LEU A 104 7.01 3.52 4.87
CA LEU A 104 7.69 2.26 5.18
C LEU A 104 7.59 1.26 4.03
N VAL A 105 6.39 1.05 3.54
CA VAL A 105 6.11 0.07 2.48
C VAL A 105 4.76 0.37 1.82
N LYS A 106 4.69 0.17 0.52
CA LYS A 106 3.42 0.01 -0.18
C LYS A 106 3.03 -1.47 -0.12
N LEU A 107 1.86 -1.73 0.42
CA LEU A 107 1.27 -3.06 0.45
C LEU A 107 0.16 -3.10 -0.58
N ILE A 108 0.31 -3.94 -1.59
CA ILE A 108 -0.62 -4.06 -2.70
C ILE A 108 -1.24 -5.45 -2.68
N SER A 109 -2.56 -5.51 -2.62
CA SER A 109 -3.32 -6.75 -2.75
C SER A 109 -3.95 -6.86 -4.13
N HIS A 110 -4.02 -8.07 -4.65
CA HIS A 110 -4.72 -8.39 -5.88
C HIS A 110 -5.62 -9.61 -5.67
N ASP A 111 -6.85 -9.54 -6.18
CA ASP A 111 -7.79 -10.65 -6.21
C ASP A 111 -8.74 -10.54 -7.39
N ARG A 112 -9.42 -11.66 -7.69
CA ARG A 112 -10.44 -11.73 -8.76
C ARG A 112 -11.67 -10.88 -8.45
N THR A 113 -11.93 -10.60 -7.17
CA THR A 113 -13.05 -9.78 -6.68
C THR A 113 -12.54 -8.64 -5.81
N PHE A 114 -13.27 -7.52 -5.79
CA PHE A 114 -12.93 -6.38 -4.93
C PHE A 114 -12.93 -6.77 -3.44
N GLU A 115 -13.94 -7.52 -3.02
CA GLU A 115 -14.02 -8.03 -1.65
C GLU A 115 -12.81 -8.91 -1.28
N GLY A 116 -12.38 -9.79 -2.20
CA GLY A 116 -11.18 -10.61 -2.02
C GLY A 116 -9.92 -9.76 -1.86
N ALA A 117 -9.77 -8.69 -2.65
CA ALA A 117 -8.65 -7.76 -2.52
C ALA A 117 -8.69 -7.03 -1.16
N VAL A 118 -9.88 -6.60 -0.68
CA VAL A 118 -10.06 -6.02 0.66
C VAL A 118 -9.63 -7.00 1.75
N HIS A 119 -10.10 -8.25 1.70
CA HIS A 119 -9.77 -9.28 2.68
C HIS A 119 -8.25 -9.58 2.72
N LYS A 120 -7.60 -9.65 1.57
CA LYS A 120 -6.14 -9.84 1.47
C LYS A 120 -5.38 -8.67 2.09
N SER A 121 -5.78 -7.43 1.79
CA SER A 121 -5.19 -6.24 2.42
C SER A 121 -5.33 -6.27 3.94
N LEU A 122 -6.53 -6.54 4.45
CA LEU A 122 -6.80 -6.62 5.89
C LEU A 122 -5.96 -7.71 6.56
N ARG A 123 -5.88 -8.90 5.95
CA ARG A 123 -5.05 -9.99 6.46
C ARG A 123 -3.58 -9.57 6.55
N ALA A 124 -3.04 -9.02 5.48
CA ALA A 124 -1.64 -8.64 5.43
C ALA A 124 -1.31 -7.51 6.42
N LEU A 125 -2.17 -6.49 6.56
CA LEU A 125 -2.00 -5.44 7.58
C LEU A 125 -2.05 -5.99 9.00
N LYS A 126 -2.96 -6.94 9.29
CA LYS A 126 -3.05 -7.61 10.60
C LYS A 126 -1.86 -8.52 10.90
N GLU A 127 -1.21 -9.08 9.88
CA GLU A 127 0.00 -9.89 10.01
C GLU A 127 1.26 -9.04 10.16
N MET A 128 1.25 -7.79 9.70
CA MET A 128 2.39 -6.89 9.85
C MET A 128 2.72 -6.65 11.33
N ARG A 129 4.02 -6.61 11.60
CA ARG A 129 4.56 -6.24 12.92
C ARG A 129 5.62 -5.17 12.73
N VAL A 130 5.28 -3.96 13.11
CA VAL A 130 6.20 -2.83 13.19
C VAL A 130 6.22 -2.38 14.64
N ARG A 131 7.40 -2.37 15.27
CA ARG A 131 7.57 -1.98 16.66
C ARG A 131 8.71 -0.97 16.80
N GLY A 132 8.62 -0.16 17.84
CA GLY A 132 9.58 0.90 18.13
C GLY A 132 9.16 2.26 17.61
N ILE A 133 8.18 2.30 16.70
CA ILE A 133 7.57 3.52 16.14
C ILE A 133 6.08 3.32 15.96
N LYS A 134 5.32 4.41 15.92
CA LYS A 134 3.91 4.40 15.54
C LYS A 134 3.75 4.27 14.03
N THR A 135 2.63 3.74 13.60
CA THR A 135 2.26 3.61 12.18
C THR A 135 0.79 3.88 11.98
N ASN A 136 0.40 4.16 10.74
CA ASN A 136 -0.99 4.34 10.34
C ASN A 136 -1.76 3.01 10.12
N ILE A 137 -1.18 1.84 10.42
CA ILE A 137 -1.81 0.53 10.21
C ILE A 137 -3.22 0.44 10.84
N PRO A 138 -3.46 0.86 12.11
CA PRO A 138 -4.80 0.78 12.70
C PRO A 138 -5.83 1.61 11.92
N PHE A 139 -5.45 2.78 11.43
CA PHE A 139 -6.30 3.62 10.58
C PHE A 139 -6.61 2.94 9.25
N LEU A 140 -5.62 2.36 8.58
CA LEU A 140 -5.82 1.62 7.33
C LEU A 140 -6.78 0.43 7.51
N VAL A 141 -6.70 -0.26 8.64
CA VAL A 141 -7.63 -1.35 8.98
C VAL A 141 -9.05 -0.82 9.15
N ASN A 142 -9.25 0.34 9.79
CA ASN A 142 -10.57 0.97 9.92
C ASN A 142 -11.13 1.36 8.55
N VAL A 143 -10.31 1.98 7.68
CA VAL A 143 -10.70 2.34 6.30
C VAL A 143 -11.20 1.11 5.53
N LEU A 144 -10.40 0.05 5.51
CA LEU A 144 -10.71 -1.17 4.76
C LEU A 144 -11.92 -1.95 5.29
N ASN A 145 -12.28 -1.79 6.57
CA ASN A 145 -13.48 -2.39 7.15
C ASN A 145 -14.72 -1.50 7.02
N HIS A 146 -14.58 -0.24 6.62
CA HIS A 146 -15.70 0.68 6.58
C HIS A 146 -16.68 0.33 5.46
N PRO A 147 -18.01 0.29 5.72
CA PRO A 147 -19.00 -0.12 4.72
C PRO A 147 -18.97 0.70 3.43
N VAL A 148 -18.70 2.00 3.50
CA VAL A 148 -18.59 2.88 2.34
C VAL A 148 -17.40 2.46 1.47
N PHE A 149 -16.25 2.14 2.07
CA PHE A 149 -15.09 1.63 1.32
C PHE A 149 -15.39 0.28 0.68
N VAL A 150 -15.93 -0.67 1.46
CA VAL A 150 -16.25 -2.03 0.98
C VAL A 150 -17.27 -2.01 -0.15
N SER A 151 -18.20 -1.03 -0.15
CA SER A 151 -19.17 -0.86 -1.24
C SER A 151 -18.59 -0.22 -2.50
N GLY A 152 -17.31 0.21 -2.50
CA GLY A 152 -16.67 0.90 -3.62
C GLY A 152 -17.20 2.31 -3.89
N LYS A 153 -17.85 2.94 -2.92
CA LYS A 153 -18.50 4.25 -3.06
C LYS A 153 -17.73 5.39 -2.37
N CYS A 154 -16.44 5.23 -2.17
CA CYS A 154 -15.60 6.26 -1.58
C CYS A 154 -15.37 7.41 -2.55
N TYR A 155 -15.50 8.63 -2.04
CA TYR A 155 -15.07 9.87 -2.69
C TYR A 155 -13.82 10.42 -2.00
N THR A 156 -13.23 11.46 -2.56
CA THR A 156 -12.04 12.12 -2.01
C THR A 156 -12.25 12.72 -0.62
N THR A 157 -13.49 13.09 -0.28
CA THR A 157 -13.88 13.62 1.04
C THR A 157 -14.16 12.54 2.10
N PHE A 158 -14.13 11.25 1.73
CA PHE A 158 -14.52 10.15 2.60
C PHE A 158 -13.82 10.16 3.98
N ILE A 159 -12.53 10.45 4.01
CA ILE A 159 -11.75 10.46 5.26
C ILE A 159 -12.18 11.64 6.15
N GLU A 160 -12.41 12.82 5.58
CA GLU A 160 -12.82 14.02 6.30
C GLU A 160 -14.23 13.89 6.88
N GLU A 161 -15.12 13.22 6.16
CA GLU A 161 -16.53 13.03 6.52
C GLU A 161 -16.77 11.83 7.44
N THR A 162 -15.73 11.07 7.79
CA THR A 162 -15.86 9.81 8.56
C THR A 162 -14.95 9.83 9.79
N PRO A 163 -15.31 10.58 10.85
CA PRO A 163 -14.49 10.70 12.06
C PRO A 163 -14.20 9.38 12.77
N GLU A 164 -15.10 8.39 12.66
CA GLU A 164 -14.94 7.07 13.26
C GLU A 164 -13.75 6.27 12.72
N LEU A 165 -13.18 6.66 11.59
CA LEU A 165 -11.93 6.06 11.08
C LEU A 165 -10.75 6.27 12.04
N PHE A 166 -10.84 7.31 12.88
CA PHE A 166 -9.82 7.69 13.86
C PHE A 166 -10.03 7.06 15.24
N ASP A 167 -11.08 6.25 15.43
CA ASP A 167 -11.31 5.47 16.63
C ASP A 167 -10.36 4.26 16.66
N LEU A 168 -9.08 4.55 16.96
CA LEU A 168 -8.01 3.56 16.89
C LEU A 168 -8.03 2.65 18.11
N GLN A 169 -8.28 1.36 17.89
CA GLN A 169 -8.12 0.37 18.94
C GLN A 169 -6.64 0.17 19.26
N LYS A 170 -6.27 0.27 20.53
CA LYS A 170 -4.91 -0.06 20.98
C LYS A 170 -4.61 -1.50 20.63
N SER A 171 -3.57 -1.71 19.81
CA SER A 171 -3.10 -3.05 19.53
C SER A 171 -2.68 -3.72 20.85
N GLN A 172 -3.27 -4.85 21.18
CA GLN A 172 -2.83 -5.62 22.34
C GLN A 172 -1.45 -6.21 22.03
N ASP A 173 -0.43 -5.64 22.65
CA ASP A 173 0.91 -6.15 22.54
C ASP A 173 1.04 -7.45 23.35
N ARG A 174 1.05 -8.59 22.65
CA ARG A 174 1.25 -9.90 23.31
C ARG A 174 2.64 -10.07 23.92
N ALA A 175 3.60 -9.19 23.62
CA ALA A 175 4.94 -9.24 24.20
C ALA A 175 5.02 -8.74 25.65
N THR A 176 3.97 -8.06 26.15
CA THR A 176 3.90 -7.59 27.55
C THR A 176 3.32 -8.63 28.51
N LYS A 177 3.12 -9.88 28.08
CA LYS A 177 2.61 -10.97 28.91
C LYS A 177 3.64 -12.11 29.07
N ILE A 178 4.87 -11.77 29.36
CA ILE A 178 5.88 -12.70 29.89
C ILE A 178 6.42 -12.12 31.18
#